data_7a96dccb06fd10a569b1aee7375f20c9
#
_entry.id   7a96dccb06fd10a569b1aee7375f20c9
#
_cell.length_a   1.000
_cell.length_b   1.000
_cell.length_c   1.000
_cell.angle_alpha   90.00
_cell.angle_beta   90.00
_cell.angle_gamma   90.00
#
_symmetry.space_group_name_H-M   'P 1'
#
loop_
_entity.id
_entity.type
_entity.pdbx_description
1 polymer ?
#
loop_
_entity_poly.entity_id
_entity_poly.type
_entity_poly.pdbx_seq_one_letter_code
_entity_poly.pdbx_strand_id
1 'polypeptide(L)'
;MKENQISFQTMQQQFCDWIRDPDLELPQALPAERMHIYRDLLFNNVSSFIELVYPVARAMLPELKWQQLLSEFFQKAQCRSPLYNDISLEFREYLTDQQHPILQEYPWLAELLQFEWLELYLDTVEIEKIVLQENCDWQLTTKVWVLVYQYPVYRWTTLMTPEQVEPMPGAIMVWRDEQDKVCIEQLSPLFAMVIEQLTQNVMLTDQDIHTLIQSVLTDLSEHDIYLQIQELKALLTRMRLIQVPHDFKEV
;
A
#
# COMPACT_ATOMS: atom_id res chain seq x y z
N MET A 1 19.96 54.30 -6.69
CA MET A 1 18.91 53.28 -6.60
C MET A 1 19.61 51.94 -6.58
N LYS A 2 19.58 51.22 -5.43
CA LYS A 2 20.10 49.84 -5.37
C LYS A 2 19.00 48.96 -5.93
N GLU A 3 19.19 48.39 -7.11
CA GLU A 3 18.37 47.27 -7.59
C GLU A 3 18.49 46.14 -6.54
N ASN A 4 17.37 45.84 -5.92
CA ASN A 4 17.25 44.63 -5.08
C ASN A 4 17.41 43.43 -6.02
N GLN A 5 18.62 42.92 -6.17
CA GLN A 5 18.85 41.63 -6.79
C GLN A 5 18.18 40.58 -5.91
N ILE A 6 16.97 40.14 -6.31
CA ILE A 6 16.31 38.97 -5.72
C ILE A 6 17.27 37.79 -5.89
N SER A 7 17.59 37.10 -4.79
CA SER A 7 18.49 35.94 -4.88
C SER A 7 17.85 34.87 -5.78
N PHE A 8 18.68 34.09 -6.46
CA PHE A 8 18.20 32.96 -7.29
C PHE A 8 17.29 32.03 -6.50
N GLN A 9 17.63 31.74 -5.24
CA GLN A 9 16.83 30.90 -4.35
C GLN A 9 15.46 31.51 -4.08
N THR A 10 15.38 32.81 -3.84
CA THR A 10 14.09 33.49 -3.62
C THR A 10 13.21 33.44 -4.87
N MET A 11 13.79 33.60 -6.05
CA MET A 11 13.07 33.52 -7.32
C MET A 11 12.57 32.08 -7.56
N GLN A 12 13.40 31.08 -7.28
CA GLN A 12 13.04 29.68 -7.38
C GLN A 12 11.89 29.33 -6.43
N GLN A 13 11.95 29.80 -5.18
CA GLN A 13 10.88 29.58 -4.21
C GLN A 13 9.57 30.23 -4.67
N GLN A 14 9.60 31.50 -5.08
CA GLN A 14 8.42 32.19 -5.60
C GLN A 14 7.81 31.48 -6.82
N PHE A 15 8.65 30.92 -7.68
CA PHE A 15 8.21 30.14 -8.82
C PHE A 15 7.53 28.82 -8.39
N CYS A 16 8.11 28.08 -7.46
CA CYS A 16 7.52 26.85 -6.92
C CYS A 16 6.20 27.11 -6.22
N ASP A 17 6.11 28.17 -5.42
CA ASP A 17 4.89 28.57 -4.72
C ASP A 17 3.79 28.94 -5.72
N TRP A 18 4.16 29.73 -6.74
CA TRP A 18 3.22 30.10 -7.80
C TRP A 18 2.72 28.91 -8.62
N ILE A 19 3.57 27.92 -8.92
CA ILE A 19 3.16 26.70 -9.64
C ILE A 19 2.11 25.94 -8.86
N ARG A 20 2.27 25.85 -7.54
CA ARG A 20 1.37 25.10 -6.67
C ARG A 20 0.07 25.82 -6.39
N ASP A 21 0.11 27.12 -6.21
CA ASP A 21 -1.04 27.94 -5.84
C ASP A 21 -1.53 28.79 -7.03
N PRO A 22 -2.72 28.45 -7.60
CA PRO A 22 -3.28 29.19 -8.72
C PRO A 22 -3.71 30.63 -8.36
N ASP A 23 -3.89 30.94 -7.08
CA ASP A 23 -4.36 32.24 -6.60
C ASP A 23 -3.21 33.25 -6.44
N LEU A 24 -1.95 32.79 -6.47
CA LEU A 24 -0.78 33.66 -6.42
C LEU A 24 -0.53 34.37 -7.75
N GLU A 25 -0.13 35.65 -7.64
CA GLU A 25 0.28 36.42 -8.81
C GLU A 25 1.63 35.90 -9.35
N LEU A 26 1.73 35.79 -10.69
CA LEU A 26 2.95 35.39 -11.35
C LEU A 26 4.06 36.39 -11.07
N PRO A 27 5.28 35.95 -10.68
CA PRO A 27 6.43 36.84 -10.56
C PRO A 27 6.71 37.61 -11.86
N GLN A 28 6.82 38.94 -11.78
CA GLN A 28 6.94 39.84 -12.96
C GLN A 28 8.11 39.51 -13.91
N ALA A 29 9.11 38.76 -13.41
CA ALA A 29 10.27 38.36 -14.19
C ALA A 29 10.02 37.20 -15.17
N LEU A 30 8.84 36.56 -15.10
CA LEU A 30 8.53 35.35 -15.85
C LEU A 30 7.48 35.60 -16.96
N PRO A 31 7.62 34.97 -18.14
CA PRO A 31 6.68 35.16 -19.27
C PRO A 31 5.37 34.37 -19.00
N ALA A 32 4.29 35.12 -18.76
CA ALA A 32 3.00 34.59 -18.31
C ALA A 32 2.46 33.43 -19.15
N GLU A 33 2.43 33.57 -20.48
CA GLU A 33 1.88 32.55 -21.39
C GLU A 33 2.58 31.19 -21.26
N ARG A 34 3.91 31.19 -21.08
CA ARG A 34 4.67 29.94 -20.92
C ARG A 34 4.51 29.33 -19.53
N MET A 35 4.36 30.17 -18.53
CA MET A 35 4.27 29.72 -17.13
C MET A 35 2.98 28.98 -16.85
N HIS A 36 1.83 29.40 -17.39
CA HIS A 36 0.58 28.66 -17.27
C HIS A 36 0.68 27.26 -17.91
N ILE A 37 1.32 27.15 -19.08
CA ILE A 37 1.58 25.86 -19.72
C ILE A 37 2.42 24.94 -18.80
N TYR A 38 3.45 25.48 -18.14
CA TYR A 38 4.28 24.71 -17.22
C TYR A 38 3.48 24.22 -16.00
N ARG A 39 2.63 25.07 -15.43
CA ARG A 39 1.74 24.68 -14.31
C ARG A 39 0.83 23.52 -14.71
N ASP A 40 0.16 23.65 -15.84
CA ASP A 40 -0.74 22.64 -16.37
C ASP A 40 -0.01 21.31 -16.65
N LEU A 41 1.18 21.39 -17.25
CA LEU A 41 2.00 20.20 -17.50
C LEU A 41 2.42 19.49 -16.21
N LEU A 42 2.85 20.23 -15.18
CA LEU A 42 3.26 19.65 -13.91
C LEU A 42 2.06 19.05 -13.16
N PHE A 43 0.94 19.76 -13.11
CA PHE A 43 -0.28 19.24 -12.51
C PHE A 43 -0.75 17.96 -13.21
N ASN A 44 -0.81 17.97 -14.55
CA ASN A 44 -1.22 16.81 -15.33
C ASN A 44 -0.25 15.63 -15.15
N ASN A 45 1.05 15.88 -15.04
CA ASN A 45 2.03 14.82 -14.79
C ASN A 45 1.80 14.18 -13.41
N VAL A 46 1.71 14.99 -12.35
CA VAL A 46 1.44 14.49 -10.99
C VAL A 46 0.12 13.72 -10.95
N SER A 47 -0.94 14.28 -11.51
CA SER A 47 -2.26 13.65 -11.59
C SER A 47 -2.21 12.31 -12.33
N SER A 48 -1.50 12.25 -13.46
CA SER A 48 -1.38 11.02 -14.26
C SER A 48 -0.68 9.90 -13.50
N PHE A 49 0.36 10.22 -12.69
CA PHE A 49 1.01 9.21 -11.85
C PHE A 49 0.09 8.68 -10.75
N ILE A 50 -0.68 9.56 -10.12
CA ILE A 50 -1.65 9.15 -9.10
C ILE A 50 -2.76 8.30 -9.73
N GLU A 51 -3.31 8.70 -10.87
CA GLU A 51 -4.37 7.98 -11.58
C GLU A 51 -3.92 6.61 -12.12
N LEU A 52 -2.64 6.47 -12.46
CA LEU A 52 -2.06 5.20 -12.87
C LEU A 52 -2.06 4.18 -11.72
N VAL A 53 -1.82 4.64 -10.50
CA VAL A 53 -1.71 3.78 -9.31
C VAL A 53 -3.07 3.49 -8.68
N TYR A 54 -4.03 4.42 -8.79
CA TYR A 54 -5.34 4.35 -8.13
C TYR A 54 -6.51 4.30 -9.10
N PRO A 55 -6.53 3.37 -10.08
CA PRO A 55 -7.58 3.30 -11.10
C PRO A 55 -8.95 2.96 -10.51
N VAL A 56 -9.03 2.11 -9.48
CA VAL A 56 -10.31 1.73 -8.85
C VAL A 56 -10.83 2.86 -7.98
N ALA A 57 -9.98 3.46 -7.15
CA ALA A 57 -10.35 4.61 -6.33
C ALA A 57 -10.85 5.79 -7.20
N ARG A 58 -10.16 6.07 -8.32
CA ARG A 58 -10.59 7.06 -9.29
C ARG A 58 -11.96 6.75 -9.91
N ALA A 59 -12.20 5.49 -10.28
CA ALA A 59 -13.47 5.09 -10.88
C ALA A 59 -14.65 5.14 -9.89
N MET A 60 -14.38 4.89 -8.61
CA MET A 60 -15.40 4.85 -7.56
C MET A 60 -15.73 6.23 -6.99
N LEU A 61 -14.83 7.21 -7.08
CA LEU A 61 -15.11 8.56 -6.61
C LEU A 61 -15.77 9.39 -7.72
N PRO A 62 -16.73 10.30 -7.37
CA PRO A 62 -17.23 11.28 -8.32
C PRO A 62 -16.10 12.12 -8.91
N GLU A 63 -16.11 12.35 -10.22
CA GLU A 63 -15.03 13.07 -10.93
C GLU A 63 -14.66 14.41 -10.27
N LEU A 64 -15.66 15.21 -9.85
CA LEU A 64 -15.40 16.49 -9.17
C LEU A 64 -14.65 16.30 -7.84
N LYS A 65 -14.96 15.25 -7.08
CA LYS A 65 -14.28 14.94 -5.83
C LYS A 65 -12.84 14.53 -6.09
N TRP A 66 -12.63 13.66 -7.08
CA TRP A 66 -11.30 13.22 -7.46
C TRP A 66 -10.42 14.40 -7.90
N GLN A 67 -10.91 15.25 -8.78
CA GLN A 67 -10.19 16.45 -9.24
C GLN A 67 -9.89 17.43 -8.12
N GLN A 68 -10.80 17.60 -7.15
CA GLN A 68 -10.57 18.39 -5.95
C GLN A 68 -9.42 17.82 -5.11
N LEU A 69 -9.38 16.50 -4.88
CA LEU A 69 -8.31 15.84 -4.13
C LEU A 69 -6.94 16.04 -4.80
N LEU A 70 -6.86 15.86 -6.11
CA LEU A 70 -5.63 16.07 -6.87
C LEU A 70 -5.15 17.53 -6.77
N SER A 71 -6.07 18.47 -6.90
CA SER A 71 -5.75 19.90 -6.81
C SER A 71 -5.28 20.29 -5.41
N GLU A 72 -5.96 19.79 -4.37
CA GLU A 72 -5.58 20.05 -2.98
C GLU A 72 -4.23 19.41 -2.63
N PHE A 73 -3.99 18.20 -3.07
CA PHE A 73 -2.69 17.55 -2.90
C PHE A 73 -1.59 18.34 -3.59
N PHE A 74 -1.76 18.69 -4.85
CA PHE A 74 -0.76 19.44 -5.61
C PHE A 74 -0.43 20.80 -4.97
N GLN A 75 -1.44 21.47 -4.42
CA GLN A 75 -1.30 22.77 -3.78
C GLN A 75 -0.67 22.68 -2.38
N LYS A 76 -1.10 21.72 -1.57
CA LYS A 76 -0.84 21.71 -0.12
C LYS A 76 0.21 20.70 0.33
N ALA A 77 0.40 19.60 -0.42
CA ALA A 77 1.33 18.56 -0.01
C ALA A 77 2.78 19.04 -0.09
N GLN A 78 3.53 18.70 0.96
CA GLN A 78 4.98 18.96 1.00
C GLN A 78 5.71 17.70 0.55
N CYS A 79 5.61 17.38 -0.75
CA CYS A 79 6.32 16.23 -1.32
C CYS A 79 7.82 16.35 -1.07
N ARG A 80 8.41 15.29 -0.52
CA ARG A 80 9.81 15.26 -0.10
C ARG A 80 10.68 14.43 -1.05
N SER A 81 10.09 13.48 -1.72
CA SER A 81 10.81 12.62 -2.64
C SER A 81 10.95 13.26 -4.02
N PRO A 82 12.13 13.18 -4.65
CA PRO A 82 12.31 13.55 -6.04
C PRO A 82 11.85 12.46 -7.02
N LEU A 83 11.41 11.30 -6.51
CA LEU A 83 11.05 10.14 -7.32
C LEU A 83 9.56 10.16 -7.67
N TYR A 84 9.25 10.00 -8.93
CA TYR A 84 7.85 9.94 -9.40
C TYR A 84 7.05 8.78 -8.81
N ASN A 85 7.71 7.65 -8.54
CA ASN A 85 7.06 6.49 -7.92
C ASN A 85 6.54 6.77 -6.50
N ASP A 86 7.14 7.74 -5.81
CA ASP A 86 6.74 8.07 -4.44
C ASP A 86 5.56 9.04 -4.39
N ILE A 87 5.21 9.70 -5.50
CA ILE A 87 4.07 10.64 -5.55
C ILE A 87 2.76 9.97 -5.12
N SER A 88 2.54 8.73 -5.54
CA SER A 88 1.34 7.98 -5.17
C SER A 88 1.31 7.63 -3.68
N LEU A 89 2.46 7.24 -3.11
CA LEU A 89 2.60 7.04 -1.67
C LEU A 89 2.32 8.32 -0.90
N GLU A 90 2.96 9.42 -1.30
CA GLU A 90 2.79 10.73 -0.66
C GLU A 90 1.34 11.26 -0.79
N PHE A 91 0.64 10.94 -1.88
CA PHE A 91 -0.79 11.25 -2.03
C PHE A 91 -1.63 10.48 -1.00
N ARG A 92 -1.40 9.18 -0.84
CA ARG A 92 -2.08 8.37 0.16
C ARG A 92 -1.79 8.89 1.58
N GLU A 93 -0.52 9.15 1.91
CA GLU A 93 -0.10 9.67 3.20
C GLU A 93 -0.70 11.06 3.47
N TYR A 94 -0.76 11.93 2.47
CA TYR A 94 -1.43 13.23 2.60
C TYR A 94 -2.87 13.08 3.06
N LEU A 95 -3.62 12.13 2.51
CA LEU A 95 -5.02 11.91 2.90
C LEU A 95 -5.14 11.26 4.28
N THR A 96 -4.29 10.28 4.61
CA THR A 96 -4.37 9.51 5.85
C THR A 96 -3.80 10.26 7.04
N ASP A 97 -2.62 10.86 6.93
CA ASP A 97 -1.94 11.53 8.05
C ASP A 97 -2.66 12.81 8.46
N GLN A 98 -3.24 13.51 7.49
CA GLN A 98 -4.04 14.71 7.78
C GLN A 98 -5.51 14.39 8.14
N GLN A 99 -5.89 13.11 8.17
CA GLN A 99 -7.27 12.68 8.40
C GLN A 99 -8.25 13.44 7.50
N HIS A 100 -7.95 13.49 6.19
CA HIS A 100 -8.68 14.29 5.24
C HIS A 100 -10.18 13.99 5.30
N PRO A 101 -11.07 15.01 5.25
CA PRO A 101 -12.52 14.83 5.40
C PRO A 101 -13.15 13.82 4.44
N ILE A 102 -12.55 13.61 3.27
CA ILE A 102 -12.96 12.62 2.28
C ILE A 102 -13.02 11.20 2.85
N LEU A 103 -12.13 10.87 3.82
CA LEU A 103 -12.09 9.55 4.45
C LEU A 103 -13.28 9.30 5.39
N GLN A 104 -13.94 10.36 5.86
CA GLN A 104 -15.19 10.24 6.61
C GLN A 104 -16.38 10.05 5.68
N GLU A 105 -16.35 10.67 4.50
CA GLU A 105 -17.38 10.54 3.48
C GLU A 105 -17.31 9.16 2.78
N TYR A 106 -16.08 8.67 2.57
CA TYR A 106 -15.79 7.37 1.93
C TYR A 106 -14.86 6.54 2.83
N PRO A 107 -15.37 5.87 3.88
CA PRO A 107 -14.54 5.17 4.87
C PRO A 107 -13.66 4.06 4.30
N TRP A 108 -14.04 3.49 3.17
CA TRP A 108 -13.30 2.46 2.45
C TRP A 108 -12.08 2.98 1.67
N LEU A 109 -12.00 4.30 1.46
CA LEU A 109 -11.02 4.88 0.54
C LEU A 109 -9.57 4.68 1.04
N ALA A 110 -9.33 4.82 2.34
CA ALA A 110 -8.00 4.62 2.90
C ALA A 110 -7.48 3.18 2.67
N GLU A 111 -8.35 2.19 2.86
CA GLU A 111 -8.01 0.78 2.62
C GLU A 111 -7.77 0.49 1.14
N LEU A 112 -8.60 1.05 0.26
CA LEU A 112 -8.45 0.89 -1.18
C LEU A 112 -7.14 1.51 -1.68
N LEU A 113 -6.82 2.74 -1.28
CA LEU A 113 -5.56 3.39 -1.65
C LEU A 113 -4.35 2.60 -1.11
N GLN A 114 -4.44 2.04 0.09
CA GLN A 114 -3.37 1.19 0.62
C GLN A 114 -3.17 -0.06 -0.23
N PHE A 115 -4.26 -0.69 -0.64
CA PHE A 115 -4.21 -1.92 -1.41
C PHE A 115 -3.66 -1.70 -2.83
N GLU A 116 -4.21 -0.72 -3.57
CA GLU A 116 -3.75 -0.39 -4.94
C GLU A 116 -2.27 0.06 -4.94
N TRP A 117 -1.85 0.85 -3.94
CA TRP A 117 -0.44 1.20 -3.80
C TRP A 117 0.44 -0.01 -3.52
N LEU A 118 -0.01 -0.94 -2.68
CA LEU A 118 0.77 -2.15 -2.35
C LEU A 118 0.96 -3.04 -3.58
N GLU A 119 -0.05 -3.18 -4.44
CA GLU A 119 0.07 -3.94 -5.69
C GLU A 119 1.20 -3.36 -6.56
N LEU A 120 1.22 -2.04 -6.80
CA LEU A 120 2.29 -1.40 -7.54
C LEU A 120 3.65 -1.53 -6.84
N TYR A 121 3.68 -1.32 -5.52
CA TYR A 121 4.92 -1.44 -4.75
C TYR A 121 5.53 -2.83 -4.91
N LEU A 122 4.72 -3.87 -4.78
CA LEU A 122 5.15 -5.25 -4.94
C LEU A 122 5.61 -5.58 -6.37
N ASP A 123 5.00 -4.98 -7.37
CA ASP A 123 5.37 -5.18 -8.77
C ASP A 123 6.73 -4.53 -9.11
N THR A 124 7.13 -3.49 -8.40
CA THR A 124 8.31 -2.67 -8.71
C THR A 124 9.48 -2.85 -7.74
N VAL A 125 9.24 -3.28 -6.49
CA VAL A 125 10.29 -3.38 -5.47
C VAL A 125 11.21 -4.57 -5.70
N GLU A 126 12.51 -4.39 -5.45
CA GLU A 126 13.42 -5.53 -5.32
C GLU A 126 13.21 -6.20 -3.96
N ILE A 127 12.76 -7.46 -3.97
CA ILE A 127 12.60 -8.25 -2.76
C ILE A 127 13.90 -8.99 -2.48
N GLU A 128 14.52 -8.68 -1.35
CA GLU A 128 15.71 -9.39 -0.90
C GLU A 128 15.40 -10.87 -0.65
N LYS A 129 16.28 -11.74 -1.13
CA LYS A 129 16.15 -13.18 -0.89
C LYS A 129 16.38 -13.49 0.58
N ILE A 130 15.43 -14.17 1.19
CA ILE A 130 15.57 -14.62 2.57
C ILE A 130 16.54 -15.81 2.59
N VAL A 131 17.56 -15.72 3.46
CA VAL A 131 18.48 -16.83 3.70
C VAL A 131 17.77 -17.84 4.58
N LEU A 132 17.45 -19.00 4.00
CA LEU A 132 16.75 -20.07 4.72
C LEU A 132 17.75 -20.85 5.59
N GLN A 133 17.31 -21.16 6.81
CA GLN A 133 18.12 -21.89 7.77
C GLN A 133 17.75 -23.39 7.76
N GLU A 134 18.76 -24.23 7.91
CA GLU A 134 18.54 -25.67 8.08
C GLU A 134 17.84 -25.93 9.42
N ASN A 135 16.88 -26.86 9.41
CA ASN A 135 16.09 -27.27 10.59
C ASN A 135 15.10 -26.23 11.13
N CYS A 136 14.59 -25.35 10.30
CA CYS A 136 13.49 -24.44 10.65
C CYS A 136 12.19 -24.87 9.99
N ASP A 137 11.16 -25.16 10.79
CA ASP A 137 9.84 -25.59 10.29
C ASP A 137 9.01 -24.43 9.74
N TRP A 138 9.20 -23.24 10.32
CA TRP A 138 8.38 -22.06 10.03
C TRP A 138 9.28 -20.85 9.75
N GLN A 139 9.81 -20.79 8.54
CA GLN A 139 10.51 -19.63 8.02
C GLN A 139 9.93 -19.29 6.65
N LEU A 140 9.49 -18.05 6.47
CA LEU A 140 9.00 -17.57 5.18
C LEU A 140 10.14 -17.53 4.15
N THR A 141 9.83 -17.95 2.92
CA THR A 141 10.79 -17.95 1.79
C THR A 141 10.89 -16.60 1.10
N THR A 142 9.88 -15.76 1.26
CA THR A 142 9.78 -14.40 0.70
C THR A 142 9.08 -13.46 1.68
N LYS A 143 9.16 -12.19 1.40
CA LYS A 143 8.44 -11.17 2.16
C LYS A 143 6.95 -11.25 1.89
N VAL A 144 6.16 -11.21 2.96
CA VAL A 144 4.71 -11.32 2.95
C VAL A 144 4.14 -10.13 3.70
N TRP A 145 3.00 -9.63 3.24
CA TRP A 145 2.22 -8.59 3.91
C TRP A 145 0.89 -9.17 4.35
N VAL A 146 0.59 -9.05 5.63
CA VAL A 146 -0.72 -9.40 6.20
C VAL A 146 -1.49 -8.11 6.39
N LEU A 147 -2.70 -8.05 5.85
CA LEU A 147 -3.56 -6.87 5.88
C LEU A 147 -4.93 -7.26 6.39
N VAL A 148 -5.48 -6.41 7.26
CA VAL A 148 -6.84 -6.58 7.80
C VAL A 148 -7.66 -5.39 7.34
N TYR A 149 -8.74 -5.66 6.62
CA TYR A 149 -9.62 -4.66 6.05
C TYR A 149 -11.03 -4.78 6.57
N GLN A 150 -11.73 -3.66 6.69
CA GLN A 150 -13.18 -3.60 6.95
C GLN A 150 -13.98 -3.85 5.67
N TYR A 151 -13.39 -3.52 4.53
CA TYR A 151 -14.00 -3.63 3.21
C TYR A 151 -13.19 -4.58 2.33
N PRO A 152 -13.84 -5.39 1.46
CA PRO A 152 -13.14 -6.35 0.58
C PRO A 152 -12.50 -5.66 -0.64
N VAL A 153 -11.70 -4.60 -0.40
CA VAL A 153 -11.11 -3.74 -1.44
C VAL A 153 -10.26 -4.51 -2.45
N TYR A 154 -9.65 -5.61 -2.04
CA TYR A 154 -8.86 -6.52 -2.89
C TYR A 154 -9.67 -7.29 -3.93
N ARG A 155 -11.01 -7.17 -3.92
CA ARG A 155 -11.92 -7.75 -4.92
C ARG A 155 -12.49 -6.72 -5.88
N TRP A 156 -12.26 -5.45 -5.61
CA TRP A 156 -12.89 -4.39 -6.36
C TRP A 156 -12.20 -4.16 -7.70
N THR A 157 -12.98 -3.68 -8.64
CA THR A 157 -12.53 -3.35 -9.99
C THR A 157 -13.08 -1.98 -10.38
N THR A 158 -12.59 -1.42 -11.48
CA THR A 158 -13.08 -0.16 -12.05
C THR A 158 -14.55 -0.19 -12.50
N LEU A 159 -15.20 -1.36 -12.46
CA LEU A 159 -16.62 -1.51 -12.77
C LEU A 159 -17.52 -1.42 -11.53
N MET A 160 -16.92 -1.38 -10.33
CA MET A 160 -17.66 -1.26 -9.09
C MET A 160 -18.17 0.16 -8.88
N THR A 161 -19.32 0.30 -8.22
CA THR A 161 -19.89 1.61 -7.89
C THR A 161 -19.99 1.80 -6.37
N PRO A 162 -19.98 3.04 -5.87
CA PRO A 162 -20.05 3.31 -4.43
C PRO A 162 -21.30 2.72 -3.74
N GLU A 163 -22.40 2.57 -4.45
CA GLU A 163 -23.65 2.01 -3.91
C GLU A 163 -23.57 0.51 -3.63
N GLN A 164 -22.57 -0.17 -4.20
CA GLN A 164 -22.31 -1.60 -3.99
C GLN A 164 -21.36 -1.88 -2.82
N VAL A 165 -20.89 -0.84 -2.15
CA VAL A 165 -19.92 -0.97 -1.05
C VAL A 165 -20.64 -1.43 0.21
N GLU A 166 -20.27 -2.62 0.66
CA GLU A 166 -20.71 -3.18 1.95
C GLU A 166 -19.49 -3.58 2.78
N PRO A 167 -19.50 -3.30 4.09
CA PRO A 167 -18.47 -3.80 4.99
C PRO A 167 -18.45 -5.33 5.00
N MET A 168 -17.30 -5.92 4.77
CA MET A 168 -17.04 -7.36 4.89
C MET A 168 -15.64 -7.54 5.47
N PRO A 169 -15.51 -7.43 6.82
CA PRO A 169 -14.22 -7.54 7.48
C PRO A 169 -13.51 -8.85 7.16
N GLY A 170 -12.22 -8.77 6.88
CA GLY A 170 -11.43 -9.93 6.56
C GLY A 170 -9.94 -9.63 6.55
N ALA A 171 -9.15 -10.69 6.58
CA ALA A 171 -7.71 -10.63 6.45
C ALA A 171 -7.25 -11.23 5.13
N ILE A 172 -6.21 -10.67 4.57
CA ILE A 172 -5.53 -11.17 3.39
C ILE A 172 -4.02 -11.24 3.62
N MET A 173 -3.40 -12.12 2.88
CA MET A 173 -1.96 -12.17 2.70
C MET A 173 -1.63 -11.79 1.27
N VAL A 174 -0.63 -10.92 1.10
CA VAL A 174 -0.16 -10.47 -0.20
C VAL A 174 1.34 -10.73 -0.29
N TRP A 175 1.80 -11.28 -1.41
CA TRP A 175 3.22 -11.54 -1.66
C TRP A 175 3.51 -11.54 -3.16
N ARG A 176 4.78 -11.52 -3.52
CA ARG A 176 5.23 -11.75 -4.90
C ARG A 176 5.83 -13.15 -5.02
N ASP A 177 5.35 -13.94 -5.98
CA ASP A 177 5.82 -15.28 -6.21
C ASP A 177 7.16 -15.33 -7.00
N GLU A 178 7.66 -16.54 -7.24
CA GLU A 178 8.91 -16.78 -7.98
C GLU A 178 8.86 -16.37 -9.46
N GLN A 179 7.67 -16.13 -10.01
CA GLN A 179 7.44 -15.62 -11.35
C GLN A 179 7.22 -14.10 -11.38
N ASP A 180 7.54 -13.42 -10.28
CA ASP A 180 7.32 -11.98 -10.08
C ASP A 180 5.85 -11.54 -10.14
N LYS A 181 4.92 -12.46 -9.89
CA LYS A 181 3.49 -12.16 -9.86
C LYS A 181 3.02 -11.81 -8.45
N VAL A 182 2.27 -10.72 -8.31
CA VAL A 182 1.59 -10.39 -7.07
C VAL A 182 0.44 -11.38 -6.84
N CYS A 183 0.49 -12.04 -5.68
CA CYS A 183 -0.46 -13.05 -5.25
C CYS A 183 -1.20 -12.59 -4.01
N ILE A 184 -2.48 -12.99 -3.90
CA ILE A 184 -3.35 -12.62 -2.79
C ILE A 184 -4.08 -13.88 -2.32
N GLU A 185 -4.10 -14.10 -1.00
CA GLU A 185 -4.89 -15.17 -0.37
C GLU A 185 -5.67 -14.61 0.79
N GLN A 186 -6.93 -15.05 0.91
CA GLN A 186 -7.76 -14.75 2.07
C GLN A 186 -7.38 -15.63 3.24
N LEU A 187 -7.32 -15.04 4.42
CA LEU A 187 -6.93 -15.74 5.64
C LEU A 187 -8.06 -15.76 6.66
N SER A 188 -8.13 -16.82 7.44
CA SER A 188 -8.85 -16.79 8.71
C SER A 188 -8.14 -15.82 9.67
N PRO A 189 -8.84 -15.24 10.66
CA PRO A 189 -8.19 -14.38 11.66
C PRO A 189 -7.04 -15.07 12.39
N LEU A 190 -7.16 -16.36 12.66
CA LEU A 190 -6.12 -17.17 13.28
C LEU A 190 -4.87 -17.27 12.40
N PHE A 191 -5.04 -17.58 11.11
CA PHE A 191 -3.94 -17.70 10.17
C PHE A 191 -3.26 -16.33 9.94
N ALA A 192 -4.03 -15.26 9.85
CA ALA A 192 -3.49 -13.91 9.75
C ALA A 192 -2.59 -13.57 10.94
N MET A 193 -3.03 -13.88 12.17
CA MET A 193 -2.25 -13.67 13.38
C MET A 193 -0.93 -14.48 13.37
N VAL A 194 -0.98 -15.75 13.01
CA VAL A 194 0.23 -16.60 12.98
C VAL A 194 1.20 -16.13 11.90
N ILE A 195 0.70 -15.83 10.70
CA ILE A 195 1.55 -15.35 9.60
C ILE A 195 2.15 -13.98 9.93
N GLU A 196 1.41 -13.09 10.57
CA GLU A 196 1.95 -11.81 11.04
C GLU A 196 3.12 -12.02 12.01
N GLN A 197 3.04 -12.98 12.93
CA GLN A 197 4.16 -13.34 13.79
C GLN A 197 5.36 -13.88 13.00
N LEU A 198 5.13 -14.66 11.95
CA LEU A 198 6.19 -15.14 11.06
C LEU A 198 6.87 -13.99 10.29
N THR A 199 6.16 -12.91 9.98
CA THR A 199 6.77 -11.73 9.33
C THR A 199 7.71 -10.96 10.27
N GLN A 200 7.43 -11.00 11.57
CA GLN A 200 8.21 -10.30 12.61
C GLN A 200 9.35 -11.15 13.16
N ASN A 201 9.17 -12.46 13.21
CA ASN A 201 10.13 -13.41 13.77
C ASN A 201 10.68 -14.31 12.67
N VAL A 202 12.00 -14.32 12.55
CA VAL A 202 12.68 -15.01 11.45
C VAL A 202 12.47 -16.53 11.50
N MET A 203 12.20 -17.11 12.67
CA MET A 203 12.05 -18.57 12.86
C MET A 203 11.09 -18.89 14.00
N LEU A 204 10.16 -19.80 13.74
CA LEU A 204 9.31 -20.39 14.77
C LEU A 204 9.31 -21.91 14.62
N THR A 205 9.11 -22.60 15.74
CA THR A 205 8.91 -24.05 15.78
C THR A 205 7.42 -24.39 15.84
N ASP A 206 7.03 -25.63 15.58
CA ASP A 206 5.66 -26.10 15.78
C ASP A 206 5.17 -25.83 17.21
N GLN A 207 6.07 -25.92 18.21
CA GLN A 207 5.75 -25.64 19.61
C GLN A 207 5.48 -24.14 19.85
N ASP A 208 6.21 -23.25 19.19
CA ASP A 208 5.98 -21.81 19.32
C ASP A 208 4.62 -21.43 18.71
N ILE A 209 4.28 -21.99 17.55
CA ILE A 209 2.96 -21.79 16.91
C ILE A 209 1.85 -22.36 17.79
N HIS A 210 2.04 -23.55 18.34
CA HIS A 210 1.09 -24.16 19.28
C HIS A 210 0.84 -23.25 20.48
N THR A 211 1.90 -22.77 21.13
CA THR A 211 1.82 -21.87 22.28
C THR A 211 1.11 -20.56 21.92
N LEU A 212 1.41 -20.01 20.76
CA LEU A 212 0.77 -18.79 20.25
C LEU A 212 -0.74 -18.99 20.07
N ILE A 213 -1.16 -20.07 19.40
CA ILE A 213 -2.59 -20.38 19.19
C ILE A 213 -3.29 -20.58 20.53
N GLN A 214 -2.71 -21.36 21.44
CA GLN A 214 -3.28 -21.64 22.76
C GLN A 214 -3.42 -20.37 23.62
N SER A 215 -2.50 -19.41 23.47
CA SER A 215 -2.57 -18.14 24.21
C SER A 215 -3.75 -17.25 23.82
N VAL A 216 -4.24 -17.39 22.58
CA VAL A 216 -5.33 -16.57 22.02
C VAL A 216 -6.67 -17.32 22.05
N LEU A 217 -6.65 -18.63 21.79
CA LEU A 217 -7.81 -19.48 21.69
C LEU A 217 -7.78 -20.56 22.81
N THR A 218 -8.13 -20.13 24.02
CA THR A 218 -8.06 -20.95 25.24
C THR A 218 -9.04 -22.13 25.24
N ASP A 219 -10.09 -22.07 24.43
CA ASP A 219 -11.16 -23.06 24.40
C ASP A 219 -10.93 -24.17 23.35
N LEU A 220 -9.85 -24.10 22.56
CA LEU A 220 -9.52 -25.15 21.59
C LEU A 220 -8.88 -26.38 22.28
N SER A 221 -9.26 -27.57 21.84
CA SER A 221 -8.57 -28.77 22.25
C SER A 221 -7.18 -28.88 21.61
N GLU A 222 -6.28 -29.64 22.27
CA GLU A 222 -4.94 -29.94 21.72
C GLU A 222 -5.00 -30.52 20.30
N HIS A 223 -6.02 -31.37 20.06
CA HIS A 223 -6.23 -31.96 18.74
C HIS A 223 -6.63 -30.92 17.69
N ASP A 224 -7.52 -29.99 18.05
CA ASP A 224 -7.95 -28.92 17.12
C ASP A 224 -6.79 -27.97 16.81
N ILE A 225 -5.98 -27.61 17.80
CA ILE A 225 -4.78 -26.80 17.59
C ILE A 225 -3.83 -27.49 16.60
N TYR A 226 -3.59 -28.79 16.81
CA TYR A 226 -2.75 -29.57 15.91
C TYR A 226 -3.30 -29.55 14.47
N LEU A 227 -4.61 -29.74 14.28
CA LEU A 227 -5.24 -29.67 12.95
C LEU A 227 -5.06 -28.32 12.29
N GLN A 228 -5.23 -27.20 13.04
CA GLN A 228 -5.03 -25.86 12.53
C GLN A 228 -3.57 -25.63 12.09
N ILE A 229 -2.60 -26.11 12.85
CA ILE A 229 -1.18 -26.05 12.49
C ILE A 229 -0.91 -26.81 11.18
N GLN A 230 -1.44 -28.02 11.04
CA GLN A 230 -1.26 -28.82 9.81
C GLN A 230 -1.94 -28.16 8.60
N GLU A 231 -3.12 -27.58 8.77
CA GLU A 231 -3.83 -26.87 7.71
C GLU A 231 -3.04 -25.64 7.25
N LEU A 232 -2.55 -24.81 8.19
CA LEU A 232 -1.73 -23.65 7.87
C LEU A 232 -0.41 -24.05 7.20
N LYS A 233 0.25 -25.11 7.69
CA LYS A 233 1.50 -25.63 7.10
C LYS A 233 1.26 -26.10 5.66
N ALA A 234 0.16 -26.82 5.41
CA ALA A 234 -0.22 -27.26 4.08
C ALA A 234 -0.52 -26.07 3.14
N LEU A 235 -1.22 -25.05 3.65
CA LEU A 235 -1.51 -23.82 2.91
C LEU A 235 -0.22 -23.12 2.45
N LEU A 236 0.67 -22.82 3.40
CA LEU A 236 1.92 -22.10 3.12
C LEU A 236 2.88 -22.93 2.24
N THR A 237 2.92 -24.26 2.42
CA THR A 237 3.68 -25.18 1.56
C THR A 237 3.17 -25.17 0.12
N ARG A 238 1.84 -25.26 -0.07
CA ARG A 238 1.20 -25.18 -1.39
C ARG A 238 1.55 -23.89 -2.13
N MET A 239 1.68 -22.79 -1.38
CA MET A 239 2.07 -21.47 -1.90
C MET A 239 3.58 -21.28 -2.02
N ARG A 240 4.38 -22.27 -1.61
CA ARG A 240 5.85 -22.20 -1.56
C ARG A 240 6.38 -21.08 -0.67
N LEU A 241 5.61 -20.71 0.35
CA LEU A 241 5.98 -19.67 1.30
C LEU A 241 6.78 -20.19 2.49
N ILE A 242 6.81 -21.51 2.71
CA ILE A 242 7.71 -22.20 3.64
C ILE A 242 8.37 -23.39 2.97
N GLN A 243 9.55 -23.79 3.49
CA GLN A 243 10.18 -25.03 3.03
C GLN A 243 9.52 -26.24 3.65
N VAL A 244 9.40 -27.32 2.85
CA VAL A 244 9.07 -28.65 3.39
C VAL A 244 10.38 -29.23 3.91
N PRO A 245 10.45 -29.69 5.18
CA PRO A 245 11.59 -30.48 5.65
C PRO A 245 11.82 -31.66 4.72
N HIS A 246 13.09 -31.96 4.41
CA HIS A 246 13.50 -32.98 3.44
C HIS A 246 13.09 -34.43 3.80
N ASP A 247 12.38 -34.65 4.92
CA ASP A 247 11.99 -35.99 5.40
C ASP A 247 10.74 -36.59 4.73
N PHE A 248 10.05 -35.83 3.85
CA PHE A 248 8.96 -36.40 3.03
C PHE A 248 9.41 -36.63 1.58
N LYS A 249 10.47 -37.41 1.38
CA LYS A 249 10.64 -38.11 0.10
C LYS A 249 9.69 -39.29 0.12
N GLU A 250 8.73 -39.26 -0.80
CA GLU A 250 7.82 -40.36 -1.10
C GLU A 250 8.54 -41.71 -1.08
N VAL A 251 8.00 -42.65 -0.30
CA VAL A 251 8.26 -44.09 -0.41
C VAL A 251 7.27 -44.69 -1.40
#